data_8d792de2797292eb059fb6eb427c78e9
#
_entry.id   8d792de2797292eb059fb6eb427c78e9
#
_cell.length_a   1.000
_cell.length_b   1.000
_cell.length_c   1.000
_cell.angle_alpha   90.00
_cell.angle_beta   90.00
_cell.angle_gamma   90.00
#
_symmetry.space_group_name_H-M   'P 1'
#
loop_
_entity.id
_entity.type
_entity.pdbx_description
1 polymer ?
#
loop_
_entity_poly.entity_id
_entity_poly.type
_entity_poly.pdbx_seq_one_letter_code
_entity_poly.pdbx_strand_id
1 'polypeptide(L)'
;GGEWFTLGFMGNFQFKLNDPIRSTELGISAGLSIPSILFIPDKLFITNVPRTEINIGYNYQNRPEFTRNLISLSYGYNWRSGERFFYNLYPLQMNIINLYNLNSSFYESLKDPFLRNAYRNNFDLGSGATVYYTTDASTIPQNSFFYARWTNDIAGNVLSLFNSSLPVDTTGARTIWNTPYAQYFRT
;
A
#
# COMPACT_ATOMS: atom_id res chain seq x y z
N GLY A 1 -25.81 12.46 1.00
CA GLY A 1 -25.69 11.01 1.18
C GLY A 1 -25.00 10.38 0.00
N GLY A 2 -24.14 9.43 0.31
CA GLY A 2 -23.35 8.71 -0.68
C GLY A 2 -21.97 8.38 -0.15
N GLU A 3 -21.72 8.68 1.14
CA GLU A 3 -20.54 8.22 1.86
C GLU A 3 -20.68 6.72 2.13
N TRP A 4 -19.56 6.02 1.95
CA TRP A 4 -19.49 4.58 2.20
C TRP A 4 -18.41 4.34 3.23
N PHE A 5 -18.80 3.64 4.29
CA PHE A 5 -17.87 3.12 5.27
C PHE A 5 -17.75 1.61 5.09
N THR A 6 -16.53 1.12 4.99
CA THR A 6 -16.22 -0.30 4.85
C THR A 6 -15.39 -0.74 6.04
N LEU A 7 -15.76 -1.86 6.65
CA LEU A 7 -14.96 -2.51 7.69
C LEU A 7 -14.66 -3.93 7.22
N GLY A 8 -13.39 -4.29 7.22
CA GLY A 8 -12.93 -5.60 6.79
C GLY A 8 -12.18 -6.33 7.90
N PHE A 9 -12.44 -7.63 8.01
CA PHE A 9 -11.70 -8.54 8.87
C PHE A 9 -11.20 -9.70 8.03
N MET A 10 -9.96 -10.10 8.26
CA MET A 10 -9.32 -11.22 7.60
C MET A 10 -8.68 -12.13 8.64
N GLY A 11 -8.92 -13.42 8.52
CA GLY A 11 -8.23 -14.45 9.31
C GLY A 11 -7.79 -15.59 8.40
N ASN A 12 -6.52 -15.93 8.45
CA ASN A 12 -5.94 -17.04 7.71
C ASN A 12 -5.11 -17.90 8.65
N PHE A 13 -5.39 -19.21 8.63
CA PHE A 13 -4.70 -20.20 9.48
C PHE A 13 -4.22 -21.34 8.61
N GLN A 14 -2.94 -21.66 8.70
CA GLN A 14 -2.33 -22.77 7.99
C GLN A 14 -1.81 -23.81 8.98
N PHE A 15 -2.19 -25.05 8.75
CA PHE A 15 -1.77 -26.22 9.53
C PHE A 15 -1.15 -27.26 8.62
N LYS A 16 -0.12 -27.93 9.09
CA LYS A 16 0.43 -29.12 8.45
C LYS A 16 0.17 -30.32 9.34
N LEU A 17 -0.45 -31.36 8.81
CA LEU A 17 -0.93 -32.51 9.60
C LEU A 17 0.16 -33.23 10.41
N ASN A 18 1.41 -33.25 9.93
CA ASN A 18 2.52 -33.95 10.54
C ASN A 18 3.62 -33.05 11.10
N ASP A 19 3.36 -31.76 11.20
CA ASP A 19 4.34 -30.78 11.65
C ASP A 19 3.60 -29.67 12.43
N PRO A 20 4.07 -29.28 13.63
CA PRO A 20 3.43 -28.23 14.42
C PRO A 20 3.57 -26.83 13.80
N ILE A 21 4.00 -26.73 12.55
CA ILE A 21 4.12 -25.45 11.83
C ILE A 21 2.73 -24.82 11.71
N ARG A 22 2.56 -23.73 12.43
CA ARG A 22 1.35 -22.92 12.41
C ARG A 22 1.68 -21.55 11.83
N SER A 23 0.97 -21.17 10.79
CA SER A 23 0.97 -19.79 10.31
C SER A 23 -0.38 -19.17 10.63
N THR A 24 -0.36 -18.00 11.24
CA THR A 24 -1.56 -17.23 11.57
C THR A 24 -1.42 -15.86 10.96
N GLU A 25 -2.46 -15.42 10.27
CA GLU A 25 -2.55 -14.08 9.74
C GLU A 25 -3.90 -13.48 10.13
N LEU A 26 -3.87 -12.31 10.74
CA LEU A 26 -5.05 -11.57 11.16
C LEU A 26 -4.97 -10.16 10.60
N GLY A 27 -6.05 -9.70 10.00
CA GLY A 27 -6.14 -8.37 9.43
C GLY A 27 -7.42 -7.67 9.83
N ILE A 28 -7.32 -6.37 10.04
CA ILE A 28 -8.44 -5.45 10.16
C ILE A 28 -8.21 -4.26 9.26
N SER A 29 -9.23 -3.84 8.56
CA SER A 29 -9.18 -2.67 7.72
C SER A 29 -10.44 -1.84 7.84
N ALA A 30 -10.30 -0.53 7.71
CA ALA A 30 -11.41 0.40 7.64
C ALA A 30 -11.20 1.33 6.44
N GLY A 31 -12.27 1.58 5.70
CA GLY A 31 -12.26 2.44 4.52
C GLY A 31 -13.42 3.42 4.58
N LEU A 32 -13.16 4.67 4.20
CA LEU A 32 -14.15 5.71 4.03
C LEU A 32 -14.06 6.24 2.60
N SER A 33 -15.18 6.20 1.89
CA SER A 33 -15.31 6.74 0.53
C SER A 33 -16.37 7.84 0.52
N ILE A 34 -15.95 9.05 0.19
CA ILE A 34 -16.77 10.26 0.18
C ILE A 34 -16.95 10.71 -1.26
N PRO A 35 -18.20 10.91 -1.76
CA PRO A 35 -18.47 11.36 -3.13
C PRO A 35 -18.23 12.88 -3.28
N SER A 36 -17.03 13.31 -2.95
CA SER A 36 -16.56 14.68 -3.02
C SER A 36 -15.04 14.67 -3.01
N ILE A 37 -14.41 15.69 -3.55
CA ILE A 37 -12.97 15.92 -3.36
C ILE A 37 -12.77 16.78 -2.13
N LEU A 38 -12.06 16.22 -1.15
CA LEU A 38 -11.60 16.99 0.00
C LEU A 38 -10.34 17.77 -0.39
N PHE A 39 -10.26 19.03 0.04
CA PHE A 39 -9.12 19.94 -0.15
C PHE A 39 -8.85 20.43 -1.58
N ILE A 40 -9.63 20.00 -2.58
CA ILE A 40 -9.51 20.49 -3.96
C ILE A 40 -10.86 21.07 -4.40
N PRO A 41 -10.91 22.26 -5.02
CA PRO A 41 -12.16 22.85 -5.48
C PRO A 41 -12.86 21.99 -6.54
N ASP A 42 -14.13 21.71 -6.39
CA ASP A 42 -14.97 20.92 -7.31
C ASP A 42 -14.99 21.47 -8.74
N LYS A 43 -14.70 22.75 -8.91
CA LYS A 43 -14.68 23.46 -10.21
C LYS A 43 -13.67 22.88 -11.22
N LEU A 44 -12.70 22.12 -10.77
CA LEU A 44 -11.70 21.45 -11.62
C LEU A 44 -12.23 20.15 -12.28
N PHE A 45 -13.39 19.66 -11.85
CA PHE A 45 -13.95 18.39 -12.29
C PHE A 45 -15.34 18.61 -12.89
N ILE A 46 -15.38 18.82 -14.21
CA ILE A 46 -16.60 19.28 -14.92
C ILE A 46 -17.57 18.12 -15.23
N THR A 47 -17.13 16.85 -15.23
CA THR A 47 -17.91 15.80 -15.87
C THR A 47 -18.32 14.63 -14.98
N ASN A 48 -17.62 14.34 -13.88
CA ASN A 48 -17.94 13.21 -13.00
C ASN A 48 -17.57 13.52 -11.55
N VAL A 49 -18.42 13.12 -10.62
CA VAL A 49 -18.18 13.32 -9.19
C VAL A 49 -16.98 12.47 -8.76
N PRO A 50 -15.86 13.10 -8.44
CA PRO A 50 -14.71 12.40 -7.90
C PRO A 50 -15.02 11.91 -6.49
N ARG A 51 -14.35 10.85 -6.10
CA ARG A 51 -14.47 10.28 -4.76
C ARG A 51 -13.16 10.42 -4.02
N THR A 52 -13.24 10.81 -2.77
CA THR A 52 -12.10 10.74 -1.85
C THR A 52 -12.14 9.41 -1.11
N GLU A 53 -11.02 8.73 -1.03
CA GLU A 53 -10.87 7.47 -0.34
C GLU A 53 -9.80 7.60 0.76
N ILE A 54 -10.17 7.17 1.95
CA ILE A 54 -9.28 7.07 3.10
C ILE A 54 -9.32 5.63 3.56
N ASN A 55 -8.19 4.95 3.57
CA ASN A 55 -8.11 3.57 4.03
C ASN A 55 -7.04 3.45 5.10
N ILE A 56 -7.34 2.70 6.15
CA ILE A 56 -6.42 2.29 7.19
C ILE A 56 -6.48 0.77 7.33
N GLY A 57 -5.34 0.15 7.50
CA GLY A 57 -5.25 -1.29 7.68
C GLY A 57 -4.19 -1.66 8.71
N TYR A 58 -4.45 -2.74 9.40
CA TYR A 58 -3.49 -3.42 10.25
C TYR A 58 -3.50 -4.90 9.91
N ASN A 59 -2.33 -5.47 9.69
CA ASN A 59 -2.15 -6.89 9.43
C ASN A 59 -1.08 -7.44 10.37
N TYR A 60 -1.42 -8.49 11.10
CA TYR A 60 -0.52 -9.26 11.93
C TYR A 60 -0.29 -10.61 11.29
N GLN A 61 0.97 -10.97 11.09
CA GLN A 61 1.36 -12.26 10.54
C GLN A 61 2.37 -12.93 11.46
N ASN A 62 2.05 -14.13 11.90
CA ASN A 62 2.93 -14.99 12.68
C ASN A 62 3.23 -16.26 11.88
N ARG A 63 4.51 -16.45 11.57
CA ARG A 63 5.04 -17.62 10.88
C ARG A 63 6.20 -18.21 11.69
N PRO A 64 6.56 -19.47 11.48
CA PRO A 64 7.72 -20.06 12.14
C PRO A 64 9.04 -19.31 11.87
N GLU A 65 9.14 -18.67 10.72
CA GLU A 65 10.32 -17.95 10.27
C GLU A 65 10.39 -16.53 10.84
N PHE A 66 9.23 -15.89 11.04
CA PHE A 66 9.14 -14.51 11.53
C PHE A 66 7.75 -14.14 12.03
N THR A 67 7.69 -13.10 12.82
CA THR A 67 6.45 -12.38 13.15
C THR A 67 6.54 -10.96 12.64
N ARG A 68 5.52 -10.47 11.95
CA ARG A 68 5.48 -9.07 11.47
C ARG A 68 4.13 -8.41 11.67
N ASN A 69 4.18 -7.11 11.85
CA ASN A 69 3.02 -6.22 11.78
C ASN A 69 3.18 -5.31 10.56
N LEU A 70 2.08 -5.10 9.86
CA LEU A 70 1.96 -4.12 8.80
C LEU A 70 0.84 -3.15 9.16
N ILE A 71 1.17 -1.86 9.21
CA ILE A 71 0.20 -0.77 9.31
C ILE A 71 0.19 -0.06 7.97
N SER A 72 -0.97 0.13 7.38
CA SER A 72 -1.16 0.85 6.14
C SER A 72 -2.13 2.01 6.32
N LEU A 73 -1.84 3.12 5.69
CA LEU A 73 -2.72 4.28 5.58
C LEU A 73 -2.64 4.80 4.15
N SER A 74 -3.78 5.02 3.53
CA SER A 74 -3.83 5.67 2.24
C SER A 74 -4.92 6.74 2.21
N TYR A 75 -4.60 7.83 1.53
CA TYR A 75 -5.51 8.91 1.20
C TYR A 75 -5.42 9.16 -0.29
N GLY A 76 -6.55 9.13 -0.98
CA GLY A 76 -6.55 9.22 -2.43
C GLY A 76 -7.85 9.73 -3.00
N TYR A 77 -7.78 9.94 -4.32
CA TYR A 77 -8.89 10.38 -5.14
C TYR A 77 -9.07 9.41 -6.29
N ASN A 78 -10.30 9.07 -6.59
CA ASN A 78 -10.64 8.40 -7.81
C ASN A 78 -11.73 9.16 -8.58
N TRP A 79 -11.58 9.20 -9.88
CA TRP A 79 -12.56 9.80 -10.76
C TRP A 79 -12.52 9.15 -12.13
N ARG A 80 -13.55 9.40 -12.90
CA ARG A 80 -13.70 8.93 -14.26
C ARG A 80 -13.80 10.11 -15.20
N SER A 81 -13.16 10.05 -16.34
CA SER A 81 -13.30 11.02 -17.42
C SER A 81 -13.88 10.34 -18.65
N GLY A 82 -15.11 10.72 -18.97
CA GLY A 82 -15.89 10.01 -20.01
C GLY A 82 -16.18 8.55 -19.62
N GLU A 83 -16.28 7.67 -20.60
CA GLU A 83 -16.58 6.25 -20.40
C GLU A 83 -15.34 5.36 -20.37
N ARG A 84 -14.18 5.89 -20.75
CA ARG A 84 -13.00 5.08 -21.07
C ARG A 84 -11.82 5.29 -20.14
N PHE A 85 -11.72 6.46 -19.49
CA PHE A 85 -10.59 6.79 -18.63
C PHE A 85 -10.98 6.77 -17.16
N PHE A 86 -10.16 6.11 -16.37
CA PHE A 86 -10.29 6.03 -14.91
C PHE A 86 -8.97 6.45 -14.29
N TYR A 87 -9.04 7.29 -13.29
CA TYR A 87 -7.88 7.85 -12.60
C TYR A 87 -7.95 7.54 -11.13
N ASN A 88 -6.85 7.05 -10.59
CA ASN A 88 -6.64 6.91 -9.15
C ASN A 88 -5.38 7.70 -8.80
N LEU A 89 -5.50 8.64 -7.91
CA LEU A 89 -4.40 9.43 -7.41
C LEU A 89 -4.33 9.27 -5.89
N TYR A 90 -3.22 8.81 -5.39
CA TYR A 90 -2.94 8.68 -3.97
C TYR A 90 -1.82 9.63 -3.56
N PRO A 91 -2.14 10.88 -3.15
CA PRO A 91 -1.14 11.83 -2.66
C PRO A 91 -0.40 11.32 -1.43
N LEU A 92 -1.05 10.48 -0.64
CA LEU A 92 -0.47 9.90 0.57
C LEU A 92 -0.70 8.39 0.61
N GLN A 93 0.39 7.66 0.66
CA GLN A 93 0.43 6.23 0.97
C GLN A 93 1.52 6.00 2.00
N MET A 94 1.18 5.39 3.12
CA MET A 94 2.11 5.07 4.19
C MET A 94 1.99 3.60 4.55
N ASN A 95 3.14 2.93 4.62
CA ASN A 95 3.23 1.57 5.13
C ASN A 95 4.34 1.50 6.17
N ILE A 96 4.03 0.89 7.30
CA ILE A 96 4.98 0.64 8.37
C ILE A 96 5.06 -0.87 8.57
N ILE A 97 6.23 -1.44 8.33
CA ILE A 97 6.50 -2.85 8.51
C ILE A 97 7.43 -3.00 9.71
N ASN A 98 6.94 -3.66 10.75
CA ASN A 98 7.74 -4.05 11.91
C ASN A 98 7.87 -5.56 11.94
N LEU A 99 9.10 -6.03 11.94
CA LEU A 99 9.47 -7.43 11.97
C LEU A 99 9.97 -7.78 13.37
N TYR A 100 9.43 -8.86 13.91
CA TYR A 100 9.79 -9.41 15.20
C TYR A 100 10.17 -10.89 15.05
N ASN A 101 10.93 -11.41 15.99
CA ASN A 101 11.24 -12.85 16.10
C ASN A 101 11.72 -13.47 14.79
N LEU A 102 12.57 -12.77 14.07
CA LEU A 102 13.18 -13.31 12.86
C LEU A 102 14.09 -14.49 13.23
N ASN A 103 13.81 -15.66 12.66
CA ASN A 103 14.62 -16.85 12.87
C ASN A 103 15.99 -16.70 12.18
N SER A 104 17.07 -16.77 12.96
CA SER A 104 18.43 -16.57 12.46
C SER A 104 18.81 -17.60 11.38
N SER A 105 18.47 -18.86 11.58
CA SER A 105 18.77 -19.93 10.59
C SER A 105 18.04 -19.70 9.27
N PHE A 106 16.80 -19.22 9.35
CA PHE A 106 16.03 -18.82 8.15
C PHE A 106 16.70 -17.63 7.45
N TYR A 107 17.05 -16.59 8.20
CA TYR A 107 17.67 -15.40 7.61
C TYR A 107 19.03 -15.71 6.96
N GLU A 108 19.84 -16.54 7.57
CA GLU A 108 21.13 -16.99 7.01
C GLU A 108 20.97 -17.85 5.76
N SER A 109 19.88 -18.61 5.65
CA SER A 109 19.56 -19.42 4.47
C SER A 109 19.25 -18.60 3.22
N LEU A 110 18.87 -17.32 3.40
CA LEU A 110 18.58 -16.38 2.30
C LEU A 110 19.90 -15.95 1.64
N LYS A 111 20.24 -16.57 0.53
CA LYS A 111 21.47 -16.26 -0.24
C LYS A 111 21.36 -14.95 -1.01
N ASP A 112 20.15 -14.59 -1.44
CA ASP A 112 19.89 -13.38 -2.22
C ASP A 112 19.81 -12.15 -1.31
N PRO A 113 20.68 -11.13 -1.50
CA PRO A 113 20.61 -9.88 -0.75
C PRO A 113 19.28 -9.15 -0.89
N PHE A 114 18.61 -9.27 -2.04
CA PHE A 114 17.32 -8.66 -2.27
C PHE A 114 16.24 -9.29 -1.38
N LEU A 115 16.25 -10.62 -1.24
CA LEU A 115 15.35 -11.32 -0.32
C LEU A 115 15.63 -10.94 1.14
N ARG A 116 16.89 -10.80 1.54
CA ARG A 116 17.25 -10.34 2.90
C ARG A 116 16.68 -8.96 3.20
N ASN A 117 16.69 -8.07 2.23
CA ASN A 117 16.14 -6.71 2.40
C ASN A 117 14.61 -6.71 2.57
N ALA A 118 13.90 -7.72 2.09
CA ALA A 118 12.46 -7.88 2.29
C ALA A 118 12.09 -8.24 3.74
N TYR A 119 13.06 -8.76 4.53
CA TYR A 119 12.88 -9.10 5.93
C TYR A 119 13.55 -8.08 6.85
N ARG A 120 13.12 -6.83 6.74
CA ARG A 120 13.57 -5.70 7.57
C ARG A 120 12.38 -4.85 7.99
N ASN A 121 12.59 -4.13 9.07
CA ASN A 121 11.69 -3.03 9.40
C ASN A 121 11.79 -1.98 8.30
N ASN A 122 10.65 -1.50 7.87
CA ASN A 122 10.59 -0.54 6.78
C ASN A 122 9.48 0.48 7.01
N PHE A 123 9.76 1.72 6.67
CA PHE A 123 8.81 2.81 6.64
C PHE A 123 8.71 3.35 5.22
N ASP A 124 7.56 3.16 4.58
CA ASP A 124 7.28 3.69 3.25
C ASP A 124 6.31 4.86 3.37
N LEU A 125 6.73 6.02 2.90
CA LEU A 125 5.84 7.16 2.73
C LEU A 125 5.99 7.66 1.30
N GLY A 126 4.90 7.64 0.57
CA GLY A 126 4.94 7.95 -0.85
C GLY A 126 3.62 8.45 -1.39
N SER A 127 3.59 8.56 -2.70
CA SER A 127 2.42 8.87 -3.50
C SER A 127 2.37 7.97 -4.72
N GLY A 128 1.16 7.74 -5.22
CA GLY A 128 0.94 6.91 -6.40
C GLY A 128 -0.12 7.48 -7.31
N ALA A 129 -0.01 7.18 -8.59
CA ALA A 129 -1.00 7.51 -9.59
C ALA A 129 -1.20 6.32 -10.54
N THR A 130 -2.44 6.02 -10.84
CA THR A 130 -2.79 4.99 -11.84
C THR A 130 -3.82 5.55 -12.81
N VAL A 131 -3.57 5.32 -14.07
CA VAL A 131 -4.50 5.63 -15.15
C VAL A 131 -4.90 4.34 -15.84
N TYR A 132 -6.20 4.13 -15.98
CA TYR A 132 -6.76 3.03 -16.75
C TYR A 132 -7.44 3.58 -17.99
N TYR A 133 -7.24 2.90 -19.10
CA TYR A 133 -7.97 3.10 -20.32
C TYR A 133 -8.63 1.80 -20.75
N THR A 134 -9.89 1.86 -21.12
CA THR A 134 -10.61 0.71 -21.70
C THR A 134 -11.53 1.17 -22.82
N THR A 135 -11.60 0.40 -23.88
CA THR A 135 -12.56 0.65 -24.97
C THR A 135 -13.96 0.17 -24.63
N ASP A 136 -14.09 -0.76 -23.68
CA ASP A 136 -15.35 -1.24 -23.14
C ASP A 136 -15.29 -1.24 -21.61
N ALA A 137 -16.16 -0.45 -20.99
CA ALA A 137 -16.28 -0.32 -19.54
C ALA A 137 -17.45 -1.14 -18.97
N SER A 138 -18.05 -2.03 -19.75
CA SER A 138 -19.10 -2.91 -19.28
C SER A 138 -18.57 -3.93 -18.28
N THR A 139 -19.42 -4.33 -17.33
CA THR A 139 -19.05 -5.32 -16.29
C THR A 139 -18.71 -6.69 -16.91
N ILE A 140 -19.33 -7.02 -18.04
CA ILE A 140 -19.06 -8.23 -18.82
C ILE A 140 -18.92 -7.80 -20.29
N PRO A 141 -17.68 -7.61 -20.80
CA PRO A 141 -17.45 -7.27 -22.19
C PRO A 141 -17.97 -8.38 -23.10
N GLN A 142 -18.77 -8.02 -24.09
CA GLN A 142 -19.33 -9.00 -25.05
C GLN A 142 -18.55 -9.02 -26.36
N ASN A 143 -17.70 -8.04 -26.57
CA ASN A 143 -16.86 -7.91 -27.78
C ASN A 143 -15.38 -7.83 -27.41
N SER A 144 -14.51 -7.91 -28.41
CA SER A 144 -13.09 -7.65 -28.21
C SER A 144 -12.88 -6.23 -27.71
N PHE A 145 -12.11 -6.07 -26.66
CA PHE A 145 -11.80 -4.78 -26.07
C PHE A 145 -10.29 -4.61 -25.89
N PHE A 146 -9.86 -3.38 -25.82
CA PHE A 146 -8.50 -3.00 -25.49
C PHE A 146 -8.47 -2.41 -24.08
N TYR A 147 -7.50 -2.84 -23.28
CA TYR A 147 -7.25 -2.35 -21.93
C TYR A 147 -5.78 -1.96 -21.78
N ALA A 148 -5.54 -0.77 -21.25
CA ALA A 148 -4.21 -0.31 -20.87
C ALA A 148 -4.24 0.24 -19.44
N ARG A 149 -3.20 -0.07 -18.69
CA ARG A 149 -2.99 0.45 -17.32
C ARG A 149 -1.58 0.99 -17.21
N TRP A 150 -1.47 2.18 -16.69
CA TRP A 150 -0.21 2.80 -16.34
C TRP A 150 -0.22 3.21 -14.88
N THR A 151 0.81 2.80 -14.16
CA THR A 151 0.95 3.05 -12.72
C THR A 151 2.31 3.65 -12.43
N ASN A 152 2.34 4.69 -11.61
CA ASN A 152 3.54 5.26 -11.03
C ASN A 152 3.42 5.28 -9.52
N ASP A 153 4.44 4.81 -8.84
CA ASP A 153 4.58 4.92 -7.39
C ASP A 153 5.93 5.55 -7.05
N ILE A 154 5.91 6.51 -6.15
CA ILE A 154 7.08 7.23 -5.67
C ILE A 154 7.08 7.14 -4.15
N ALA A 155 8.14 6.65 -3.54
CA ALA A 155 8.29 6.61 -2.10
C ALA A 155 9.60 7.28 -1.64
N GLY A 156 9.57 7.87 -0.45
CA GLY A 156 10.73 8.45 0.20
C GLY A 156 11.24 9.78 -0.37
N ASN A 157 10.81 10.20 -1.55
CA ASN A 157 11.33 11.39 -2.19
C ASN A 157 10.99 12.69 -1.44
N VAL A 158 9.77 12.76 -0.87
CA VAL A 158 9.39 13.90 -0.02
C VAL A 158 10.19 13.89 1.28
N LEU A 159 10.41 12.72 1.86
CA LEU A 159 11.23 12.57 3.07
C LEU A 159 12.70 12.90 2.84
N SER A 160 13.20 12.63 1.65
CA SER A 160 14.60 12.95 1.30
C SER A 160 14.89 14.46 1.30
N LEU A 161 13.89 15.31 1.12
CA LEU A 161 14.03 16.77 1.24
C LEU A 161 14.33 17.20 2.68
N PHE A 162 13.97 16.37 3.66
CA PHE A 162 14.20 16.60 5.09
C PHE A 162 15.37 15.80 5.66
N ASN A 163 16.21 15.21 4.81
CA ASN A 163 17.32 14.35 5.21
C ASN A 163 18.27 14.99 6.24
N SER A 164 18.46 16.30 6.19
CA SER A 164 19.31 17.02 7.16
C SER A 164 18.74 17.01 8.58
N SER A 165 17.43 16.83 8.72
CA SER A 165 16.72 16.84 10.01
C SER A 165 16.36 15.44 10.51
N LEU A 166 16.56 14.40 9.70
CA LEU A 166 16.23 13.03 10.07
C LEU A 166 17.40 12.37 10.81
N PRO A 167 17.13 11.63 11.89
CA PRO A 167 18.15 10.87 12.60
C PRO A 167 18.72 9.77 11.71
N VAL A 168 19.98 9.42 11.98
CA VAL A 168 20.73 8.38 11.28
C VAL A 168 20.95 7.22 12.24
N ASP A 169 20.71 6.01 11.80
CA ASP A 169 21.00 4.81 12.58
C ASP A 169 22.49 4.43 12.55
N THR A 170 22.85 3.36 13.25
CA THR A 170 24.23 2.84 13.32
C THR A 170 24.76 2.33 11.96
N THR A 171 23.88 2.10 10.98
CA THR A 171 24.23 1.65 9.64
C THR A 171 24.34 2.79 8.62
N GLY A 172 24.08 4.02 9.06
CA GLY A 172 24.07 5.21 8.19
C GLY A 172 22.76 5.44 7.47
N ALA A 173 21.74 4.63 7.72
CA ALA A 173 20.41 4.81 7.13
C ALA A 173 19.62 5.90 7.87
N ARG A 174 18.88 6.71 7.11
CA ARG A 174 17.96 7.69 7.69
C ARG A 174 16.73 6.99 8.22
N THR A 175 16.26 7.40 9.39
CA THR A 175 15.15 6.73 10.09
C THR A 175 14.06 7.70 10.47
N ILE A 176 12.82 7.15 10.51
CA ILE A 176 11.63 7.79 11.06
C ILE A 176 11.08 6.84 12.13
N TRP A 177 10.87 7.34 13.34
CA TRP A 177 10.48 6.51 14.49
C TRP A 177 11.35 5.27 14.67
N ASN A 178 12.66 5.45 14.49
CA ASN A 178 13.67 4.40 14.61
C ASN A 178 13.56 3.30 13.52
N THR A 179 12.83 3.56 12.44
CA THR A 179 12.65 2.63 11.31
C THR A 179 13.26 3.23 10.06
N PRO A 180 14.11 2.51 9.32
CA PRO A 180 14.64 2.97 8.04
C PRO A 180 13.52 3.22 7.05
N TYR A 181 13.60 4.31 6.29
CA TYR A 181 12.62 4.58 5.24
C TYR A 181 13.14 4.16 3.85
N ALA A 182 12.22 3.66 3.03
CA ALA A 182 12.52 3.31 1.66
C ALA A 182 12.40 4.52 0.74
N GLN A 183 13.28 4.57 -0.25
CA GLN A 183 13.22 5.53 -1.35
C GLN A 183 13.26 4.77 -2.67
N TYR A 184 12.20 4.89 -3.46
CA TYR A 184 12.13 4.29 -4.78
C TYR A 184 11.19 5.04 -5.72
N PHE A 185 11.37 4.77 -6.99
CA PHE A 185 10.43 5.10 -8.06
C PHE A 185 10.09 3.80 -8.80
N ARG A 186 8.80 3.56 -9.03
CA ARG A 186 8.30 2.39 -9.75
C ARG A 186 7.27 2.85 -10.79
N THR A 187 7.38 2.34 -12.00
CA THR A 187 6.47 2.59 -13.11
C THR A 187 6.00 1.27 -13.75
#